data_22438a364f4bc5a145c94a3cd586c459
#
_entry.id   22438a364f4bc5a145c94a3cd586c459
#
_cell.length_a   1.000
_cell.length_b   1.000
_cell.length_c   1.000
_cell.angle_alpha   90.00
_cell.angle_beta   90.00
_cell.angle_gamma   90.00
#
_symmetry.space_group_name_H-M   'P 1'
#
loop_
_entity.id
_entity.type
_entity.pdbx_description
1 polymer ?
#
loop_
_entity_poly.entity_id
_entity_poly.type
_entity_poly.pdbx_seq_one_letter_code
_entity_poly.pdbx_strand_id
1 'polypeptide(L)'
;MPSKRAPNHLRDFVKIGEEVEGVIQHVGRETWDLVLIDVNGRWVRDEFPTEDAAEAVCRELGVRIHRGWDDARMVRRMNARDHWNRPGGQRRAL
;
A
#
# COMPACT_ATOMS: atom_id res chain seq x y z
N MET A 1 25.44 -0.57 7.64
CA MET A 1 24.51 -1.04 7.46
C MET A 1 23.66 -0.44 6.58
N PRO A 2 23.26 -0.98 5.85
CA PRO A 2 22.49 -0.37 4.96
C PRO A 2 21.33 0.17 5.61
N SER A 3 20.97 1.23 5.20
CA SER A 3 19.91 1.81 5.77
C SER A 3 18.69 1.09 5.48
N LYS A 4 17.77 1.14 6.34
CA LYS A 4 16.50 0.53 6.14
C LYS A 4 15.54 1.54 5.59
N ARG A 5 15.99 2.33 4.68
CA ARG A 5 15.14 3.36 4.13
C ARG A 5 14.05 2.76 3.29
N ALA A 6 12.92 3.43 3.23
CA ALA A 6 11.82 2.99 2.42
C ALA A 6 12.22 2.99 0.94
N PRO A 7 11.72 2.03 0.17
CA PRO A 7 11.97 2.04 -1.26
C PRO A 7 11.51 3.32 -1.92
N ASN A 8 12.23 3.74 -2.95
CA ASN A 8 11.95 5.01 -3.60
C ASN A 8 10.53 5.09 -4.14
N HIS A 9 10.02 4.03 -4.74
CA HIS A 9 8.68 4.10 -5.32
C HIS A 9 7.61 4.32 -4.24
N LEU A 10 7.84 3.82 -3.04
CA LEU A 10 6.90 4.04 -1.95
C LEU A 10 7.02 5.48 -1.44
N ARG A 11 8.24 5.97 -1.32
CA ARG A 11 8.43 7.35 -0.88
C ARG A 11 7.83 8.34 -1.86
N ASP A 12 8.02 8.09 -3.15
CA ASP A 12 7.47 8.98 -4.16
C ASP A 12 5.95 8.96 -4.13
N PHE A 13 5.38 7.79 -3.92
CA PHE A 13 3.94 7.70 -3.86
C PHE A 13 3.36 8.53 -2.72
N VAL A 14 4.02 8.47 -1.54
CA VAL A 14 3.53 9.24 -0.40
C VAL A 14 3.69 10.74 -0.66
N LYS A 15 4.75 11.13 -1.36
CA LYS A 15 4.96 12.55 -1.63
C LYS A 15 3.86 13.15 -2.49
N ILE A 16 3.39 12.40 -3.48
CA ILE A 16 2.41 12.95 -4.40
C ILE A 16 0.98 12.54 -4.08
N GLY A 17 0.81 11.53 -3.24
CA GLY A 17 -0.53 11.08 -2.88
C GLY A 17 -1.14 11.95 -1.80
N GLU A 18 -2.45 11.82 -1.62
CA GLU A 18 -3.16 12.55 -0.59
C GLU A 18 -3.70 11.59 0.43
N GLU A 19 -3.44 11.86 1.70
CA GLU A 19 -3.97 11.06 2.79
C GLU A 19 -3.65 9.58 2.60
N VAL A 20 -2.38 9.29 2.33
CA VAL A 20 -1.94 7.93 2.10
C VAL A 20 -1.94 7.15 3.40
N GLU A 21 -2.47 5.94 3.36
CA GLU A 21 -2.44 5.02 4.50
C GLU A 21 -1.94 3.68 4.01
N GLY A 22 -1.42 2.87 4.92
CA GLY A 22 -0.84 1.60 4.56
C GLY A 22 -1.61 0.42 5.14
N VAL A 23 -1.69 -0.66 4.35
CA VAL A 23 -2.28 -1.91 4.81
C VAL A 23 -1.22 -2.98 4.75
N ILE A 24 -0.96 -3.64 5.87
CA ILE A 24 0.03 -4.71 5.96
C ILE A 24 -0.71 -6.03 6.10
N GLN A 25 -0.33 -7.00 5.30
CA GLN A 25 -1.00 -8.27 5.31
C GLN A 25 0.01 -9.41 5.14
N HIS A 26 -0.17 -10.46 5.90
CA HIS A 26 0.68 -11.63 5.79
C HIS A 26 0.19 -12.47 4.62
N VAL A 27 0.99 -12.63 3.59
CA VAL A 27 0.52 -13.29 2.37
C VAL A 27 1.27 -14.56 2.05
N GLY A 28 2.35 -14.86 2.74
CA GLY A 28 3.07 -16.09 2.51
C GLY A 28 3.83 -16.42 3.75
N ARG A 29 4.55 -17.53 3.71
CA ARG A 29 5.23 -17.98 4.90
C ARG A 29 6.14 -16.91 5.47
N GLU A 30 6.91 -16.27 4.61
CA GLU A 30 7.83 -15.25 5.06
C GLU A 30 7.66 -13.99 4.22
N THR A 31 6.43 -13.68 3.86
CA THR A 31 6.17 -12.55 3.00
C THR A 31 5.05 -11.71 3.58
N TRP A 32 5.34 -10.44 3.76
CA TRP A 32 4.36 -9.48 4.26
C TRP A 32 4.17 -8.41 3.18
N ASP A 33 2.93 -8.24 2.80
CA ASP A 33 2.58 -7.29 1.75
C ASP A 33 2.26 -5.95 2.38
N LEU A 34 2.77 -4.89 1.78
CA LEU A 34 2.41 -3.55 2.18
C LEU A 34 1.79 -2.85 0.99
N VAL A 35 0.56 -2.40 1.15
CA VAL A 35 -0.12 -1.64 0.12
C VAL A 35 -0.31 -0.23 0.65
N LEU A 36 0.15 0.76 -0.08
CA LEU A 36 -0.09 2.17 0.26
C LEU A 36 -1.21 2.65 -0.64
N ILE A 37 -2.23 3.25 -0.04
CA ILE A 37 -3.42 3.66 -0.77
C ILE A 37 -3.71 5.11 -0.45
N ASP A 38 -3.93 5.94 -1.46
CA ASP A 38 -4.30 7.33 -1.21
C ASP A 38 -5.82 7.48 -1.22
N VAL A 39 -6.29 8.67 -0.92
CA VAL A 39 -7.71 8.90 -0.78
C VAL A 39 -8.44 8.75 -2.11
N ASN A 40 -7.73 8.86 -3.21
CA ASN A 40 -8.33 8.73 -4.55
C ASN A 40 -8.34 7.30 -5.06
N GLY A 41 -7.87 6.36 -4.26
CA GLY A 41 -7.89 4.96 -4.65
C GLY A 41 -6.68 4.51 -5.45
N ARG A 42 -5.69 5.36 -5.62
CA ARG A 42 -4.45 4.92 -6.25
C ARG A 42 -3.63 4.15 -5.22
N TRP A 43 -2.85 3.21 -5.68
CA TRP A 43 -2.09 2.39 -4.73
C TRP A 43 -0.80 1.88 -5.36
N VAL A 44 0.14 1.55 -4.48
CA VAL A 44 1.37 0.84 -4.83
C VAL A 44 1.57 -0.23 -3.77
N ARG A 45 2.35 -1.23 -4.07
CA ARG A 45 2.62 -2.27 -3.10
C ARG A 45 4.07 -2.72 -3.17
N ASP A 46 4.50 -3.35 -2.09
CA ASP A 46 5.80 -3.98 -2.04
C ASP A 46 5.74 -5.11 -1.02
N GLU A 47 6.73 -5.98 -1.02
CA GLU A 47 6.77 -7.12 -0.15
C GLU A 47 7.97 -7.03 0.77
N PHE A 48 7.81 -7.53 1.98
CA PHE A 48 8.87 -7.52 2.98
C PHE A 48 8.95 -8.87 3.67
N PRO A 49 10.14 -9.24 4.17
CA PRO A 49 10.29 -10.54 4.79
C PRO A 49 9.69 -10.64 6.19
N THR A 50 9.44 -9.52 6.84
CA THR A 50 8.86 -9.55 8.18
C THR A 50 7.86 -8.42 8.33
N GLU A 51 6.96 -8.58 9.28
CA GLU A 51 6.01 -7.54 9.60
C GLU A 51 6.74 -6.29 10.10
N ASP A 52 7.78 -6.50 10.91
CA ASP A 52 8.54 -5.37 11.44
C ASP A 52 9.16 -4.53 10.34
N ALA A 53 9.65 -5.16 9.29
CA ALA A 53 10.24 -4.42 8.18
C ALA A 53 9.18 -3.55 7.49
N ALA A 54 7.99 -4.11 7.28
CA ALA A 54 6.91 -3.35 6.66
C ALA A 54 6.47 -2.19 7.55
N GLU A 55 6.38 -2.45 8.86
CA GLU A 55 5.98 -1.39 9.80
C GLU A 55 7.01 -0.28 9.86
N ALA A 56 8.28 -0.65 9.81
CA ALA A 56 9.35 0.34 9.86
C ALA A 56 9.26 1.29 8.67
N VAL A 57 8.93 0.76 7.50
CA VAL A 57 8.75 1.59 6.31
C VAL A 57 7.58 2.54 6.51
N CYS A 58 6.47 2.06 7.05
CA CYS A 58 5.32 2.92 7.28
C CYS A 58 5.65 4.03 8.27
N ARG A 59 6.42 3.70 9.31
CA ARG A 59 6.80 4.73 10.29
C ARG A 59 7.71 5.76 9.64
N GLU A 60 8.63 5.32 8.82
CA GLU A 60 9.51 6.25 8.12
C GLU A 60 8.71 7.18 7.23
N LEU A 61 7.68 6.66 6.57
CA LEU A 61 6.87 7.45 5.66
C LEU A 61 5.81 8.27 6.36
N GLY A 62 5.56 8.00 7.63
CA GLY A 62 4.57 8.75 8.39
C GLY A 62 3.15 8.41 8.04
N VAL A 63 2.88 7.19 7.58
CA VAL A 63 1.53 6.80 7.20
C VAL A 63 0.91 5.93 8.29
N ARG A 64 -0.41 5.99 8.39
CA ARG A 64 -1.13 5.17 9.34
C ARG A 64 -1.12 3.72 8.86
N ILE A 65 -1.01 2.79 9.79
CA ILE A 65 -0.92 1.37 9.48
C ILE A 65 -2.23 0.68 9.82
N HIS A 66 -2.72 -0.13 8.88
CA HIS A 66 -3.83 -1.02 9.13
C HIS A 66 -3.33 -2.44 8.94
N ARG A 67 -3.75 -3.37 9.80
CA ARG A 67 -3.34 -4.74 9.67
C ARG A 67 -4.48 -5.52 9.07
N GLY A 68 -4.31 -5.89 7.81
CA GLY A 68 -5.36 -6.58 7.08
C GLY A 68 -6.38 -5.60 6.55
N TRP A 69 -7.40 -6.12 5.93
CA TRP A 69 -8.41 -5.32 5.26
C TRP A 69 -9.69 -5.18 6.08
N ASP A 70 -9.53 -5.00 7.39
CA ASP A 70 -10.69 -4.89 8.26
C ASP A 70 -11.34 -3.51 8.22
N ASP A 71 -10.60 -2.50 7.82
CA ASP A 71 -11.15 -1.16 7.79
C ASP A 71 -11.90 -0.95 6.48
N ALA A 72 -13.20 -0.73 6.57
CA ALA A 72 -14.02 -0.57 5.37
C ALA A 72 -13.59 0.60 4.51
N ARG A 73 -13.00 1.64 5.11
CA ARG A 73 -12.52 2.77 4.32
C ARG A 73 -11.42 2.35 3.35
N MET A 74 -10.53 1.46 3.82
CA MET A 74 -9.44 1.01 2.97
C MET A 74 -9.97 0.16 1.82
N VAL A 75 -10.94 -0.69 2.11
CA VAL A 75 -11.53 -1.51 1.07
C VAL A 75 -12.21 -0.62 0.03
N ARG A 76 -12.91 0.40 0.48
CA ARG A 76 -13.57 1.30 -0.46
C ARG A 76 -12.58 2.05 -1.32
N ARG A 77 -11.44 2.46 -0.77
CA ARG A 77 -10.43 3.15 -1.55
C ARG A 77 -9.90 2.26 -2.66
N MET A 78 -9.62 1.00 -2.34
CA MET A 78 -9.13 0.07 -3.36
C MET A 78 -10.17 -0.15 -4.45
N ASN A 79 -11.42 -0.34 -4.03
CA ASN A 79 -12.47 -0.65 -4.99
C ASN A 79 -12.84 0.55 -5.85
N ALA A 80 -12.65 1.75 -5.34
CA ALA A 80 -12.98 2.94 -6.10
C ALA A 80 -12.19 2.99 -7.40
N ARG A 81 -10.91 2.65 -7.32
CA ARG A 81 -10.08 2.70 -8.52
C ARG A 81 -10.42 1.56 -9.46
N ASP A 82 -10.66 0.38 -8.90
CA ASP A 82 -11.06 -0.75 -9.71
C ASP A 82 -12.35 -0.47 -10.43
N HIS A 83 -13.26 0.20 -9.75
CA HIS A 83 -14.54 0.53 -10.35
C HIS A 83 -14.34 1.41 -11.58
N TRP A 84 -13.46 2.39 -11.48
CA TRP A 84 -13.20 3.28 -12.59
C TRP A 84 -12.56 2.56 -13.77
N ASN A 85 -11.73 1.58 -13.48
CA ASN A 85 -11.01 0.91 -14.54
C ASN A 85 -11.75 -0.27 -15.12
N ARG A 86 -12.87 -0.62 -14.52
CA ARG A 86 -13.49 -1.84 -14.90
C ARG A 86 -13.98 -1.92 -16.30
N PRO A 87 -14.57 -0.95 -16.79
CA PRO A 87 -15.03 -1.16 -18.10
C PRO A 87 -13.97 -1.24 -18.99
N GLY A 88 -13.82 -1.96 -19.37
CA GLY A 88 -12.87 -1.91 -20.07
C GLY A 88 -11.84 -2.08 -19.54
N GLY A 89 -11.79 -2.40 -19.01
CA GLY A 89 -10.93 -2.52 -18.50
C GLY A 89 -9.84 -2.21 -18.69
N GLN A 90 -9.72 -1.85 -18.77
CA GLN A 90 -8.79 -1.60 -18.75
C GLN A 90 -7.91 -1.90 -18.18
N ARG A 91 -8.14 -2.37 -17.75
CA ARG A 91 -7.53 -2.87 -17.17
C ARG A 91 -6.64 -3.49 -17.31
N ARG A 92 -6.74 -3.52 -17.60
CA ARG A 92 -6.13 -4.08 -17.71
C ARG A 92 -5.28 -4.20 -18.06
N ALA A 93 -5.28 -3.87 -18.14
CA ALA A 93 -4.59 -3.95 -18.41
C ALA A 93 -3.93 -4.12 -18.15
N LEU A 94 -4.07 -4.28 -17.96
CA LEU A 94 -3.74 -4.56 -17.84
C LEU A 94 -3.42 -4.79 -17.95
#